data_bcacb81be4c8b7e462fea95635f7fa14
#
_entry.id   bcacb81be4c8b7e462fea95635f7fa14
#
_cell.length_a   1.000
_cell.length_b   1.000
_cell.length_c   1.000
_cell.angle_alpha   90.00
_cell.angle_beta   90.00
_cell.angle_gamma   90.00
#
_symmetry.space_group_name_H-M   'P 1'
#
loop_
_entity.id
_entity.type
_entity.pdbx_description
1 polymer ?
#
loop_
_entity_poly.entity_id
_entity_poly.type
_entity_poly.pdbx_seq_one_letter_code
_entity_poly.pdbx_strand_id
1 'polypeptide(L)'
;MTALRLPGRYYRLYPTIDAPLGHAEEELELGLDDTALLIVDVYGAGFDDEVPEGLEGVYAVDPHTRDIVRNRIRPVKDAARAIGLPTIYLTNYRSPGIDEGNVWRNLSLRVTKVDVLTDWKAPTPILEHSKVIAPDEEDVLIRKQYYSGFHETELDSALRNRGIRNLVVVGFDSRLCLGTTVVDALYRNYRVVVLRDCVSTFEFPETREGGWANFIAIRQIECNVGYTSAADDFRAACAAVGTV
;
A
#
# COMPACT_ATOMS: atom_id res chain seq x y z
N MET A 1 -4.41 -10.89 25.23
CA MET A 1 -3.57 -10.57 24.04
C MET A 1 -3.59 -9.06 23.88
N THR A 2 -2.44 -8.46 23.68
CA THR A 2 -2.37 -7.02 23.44
C THR A 2 -2.83 -6.73 22.01
N ALA A 3 -3.71 -5.76 21.82
CA ALA A 3 -4.28 -5.45 20.52
C ALA A 3 -4.26 -3.95 20.25
N LEU A 4 -4.14 -3.59 18.98
CA LEU A 4 -4.38 -2.25 18.48
C LEU A 4 -5.89 -1.99 18.44
N ARG A 5 -6.30 -0.84 18.96
CA ARG A 5 -7.69 -0.37 18.87
C ARG A 5 -7.72 0.92 18.10
N LEU A 6 -8.39 0.91 16.96
CA LEU A 6 -8.50 2.07 16.09
C LEU A 6 -9.84 2.10 15.36
N PRO A 7 -10.33 3.30 14.97
CA PRO A 7 -11.56 3.39 14.20
C PRO A 7 -11.37 2.80 12.80
N GLY A 8 -12.30 1.94 12.42
CA GLY A 8 -12.41 1.39 11.08
C GLY A 8 -13.61 2.00 10.35
N ARG A 9 -13.33 2.82 9.34
CA ARG A 9 -14.36 3.42 8.50
C ARG A 9 -14.69 2.52 7.34
N TYR A 10 -15.99 2.38 7.04
CA TYR A 10 -16.52 1.68 5.88
C TYR A 10 -17.72 2.42 5.29
N TYR A 11 -18.23 1.98 4.14
CA TYR A 11 -19.36 2.63 3.50
C TYR A 11 -20.48 1.64 3.21
N ARG A 12 -21.67 1.93 3.73
CA ARG A 12 -22.87 1.14 3.50
C ARG A 12 -23.46 1.46 2.13
N LEU A 13 -23.50 0.47 1.25
CA LEU A 13 -24.10 0.59 -0.10
C LEU A 13 -25.61 0.34 -0.06
N TYR A 14 -26.06 -0.50 0.87
CA TYR A 14 -27.47 -0.89 0.95
C TYR A 14 -28.05 -0.41 2.29
N PRO A 15 -28.95 0.59 2.25
CA PRO A 15 -29.54 1.09 3.48
C PRO A 15 -30.54 0.08 4.05
N THR A 16 -30.55 -0.05 5.37
CA THR A 16 -31.63 -0.68 6.11
C THR A 16 -32.39 0.37 6.89
N ILE A 17 -33.49 -0.03 7.57
CA ILE A 17 -34.29 0.91 8.38
C ILE A 17 -33.45 1.55 9.49
N ASP A 18 -32.50 0.80 10.04
CA ASP A 18 -31.65 1.22 11.17
C ASP A 18 -30.24 1.64 10.75
N ALA A 19 -29.89 1.48 9.48
CA ALA A 19 -28.53 1.73 8.95
C ALA A 19 -28.60 2.43 7.59
N PRO A 20 -28.63 3.78 7.57
CA PRO A 20 -28.74 4.54 6.33
C PRO A 20 -27.49 4.37 5.43
N LEU A 21 -27.70 4.63 4.14
CA LEU A 21 -26.60 4.76 3.17
C LEU A 21 -25.58 5.78 3.66
N GLY A 22 -24.31 5.49 3.53
CA GLY A 22 -23.25 6.43 3.87
C GLY A 22 -22.10 5.81 4.69
N HIS A 23 -21.24 6.67 5.17
CA HIS A 23 -20.14 6.27 6.04
C HIS A 23 -20.65 5.74 7.38
N ALA A 24 -19.95 4.73 7.86
CA ALA A 24 -20.06 4.21 9.20
C ALA A 24 -18.68 3.90 9.75
N GLU A 25 -18.57 3.84 11.05
CA GLU A 25 -17.33 3.48 11.75
C GLU A 25 -17.63 2.45 12.83
N GLU A 26 -16.64 1.60 13.09
CA GLU A 26 -16.63 0.71 14.25
C GLU A 26 -15.21 0.66 14.82
N GLU A 27 -15.09 0.31 16.09
CA GLU A 27 -13.78 0.07 16.69
C GLU A 27 -13.25 -1.28 16.23
N LEU A 28 -12.08 -1.26 15.60
CA LEU A 28 -11.36 -2.47 15.22
C LEU A 28 -10.41 -2.86 16.35
N GLU A 29 -10.41 -4.14 16.67
CA GLU A 29 -9.42 -4.76 17.54
C GLU A 29 -8.55 -5.70 16.69
N LEU A 30 -7.24 -5.35 16.53
CA LEU A 30 -6.27 -6.08 15.77
C LEU A 30 -5.19 -6.62 16.71
N GLY A 31 -5.05 -7.95 16.80
CA GLY A 31 -4.02 -8.58 17.63
C GLY A 31 -2.62 -8.23 17.14
N LEU A 32 -1.69 -7.96 18.05
CA LEU A 32 -0.30 -7.66 17.65
C LEU A 32 0.37 -8.86 16.99
N ASP A 33 0.06 -10.08 17.45
CA ASP A 33 0.67 -11.31 16.97
C ASP A 33 0.18 -11.73 15.57
N ASP A 34 -0.94 -11.15 15.11
CA ASP A 34 -1.55 -11.50 13.82
C ASP A 34 -1.76 -10.30 12.88
N THR A 35 -1.09 -9.18 13.14
CA THR A 35 -1.15 -7.96 12.34
C THR A 35 0.20 -7.63 11.74
N ALA A 36 0.23 -7.17 10.49
CA ALA A 36 1.43 -6.66 9.82
C ALA A 36 1.16 -5.32 9.14
N LEU A 37 2.20 -4.49 9.02
CA LEU A 37 2.22 -3.32 8.16
C LEU A 37 2.69 -3.73 6.76
N LEU A 38 1.91 -3.44 5.72
CA LEU A 38 2.24 -3.68 4.32
C LEU A 38 2.48 -2.36 3.61
N ILE A 39 3.70 -2.15 3.11
CA ILE A 39 4.13 -0.96 2.37
C ILE A 39 4.23 -1.31 0.89
N VAL A 40 3.41 -0.67 0.05
CA VAL A 40 3.28 -1.00 -1.36
C VAL A 40 3.95 0.05 -2.23
N ASP A 41 4.97 -0.36 -2.99
CA ASP A 41 5.58 0.37 -4.11
C ASP A 41 5.97 1.83 -3.80
N VAL A 42 6.76 2.05 -2.76
CA VAL A 42 7.31 3.37 -2.42
C VAL A 42 8.79 3.42 -2.85
N TYR A 43 9.05 3.94 -4.04
CA TYR A 43 10.37 3.95 -4.67
C TYR A 43 11.13 5.26 -4.45
N GLY A 44 12.46 5.19 -4.28
CA GLY A 44 13.31 6.37 -4.16
C GLY A 44 13.27 7.27 -5.38
N ALA A 45 13.25 6.70 -6.58
CA ALA A 45 13.18 7.44 -7.84
C ALA A 45 11.97 8.39 -7.96
N GLY A 46 10.90 8.13 -7.21
CA GLY A 46 9.70 8.96 -7.24
C GLY A 46 9.50 9.82 -6.00
N PHE A 47 9.99 9.36 -4.84
CA PHE A 47 9.58 9.89 -3.55
C PHE A 47 10.71 10.49 -2.70
N ASP A 48 11.98 10.31 -3.08
CA ASP A 48 13.12 10.95 -2.43
C ASP A 48 13.37 12.36 -2.97
N ASP A 49 14.08 13.19 -2.23
CA ASP A 49 14.47 14.53 -2.69
C ASP A 49 15.54 14.47 -3.78
N GLU A 50 16.47 13.54 -3.62
CA GLU A 50 17.54 13.28 -4.56
C GLU A 50 17.16 12.07 -5.43
N VAL A 51 16.81 12.35 -6.67
CA VAL A 51 16.55 11.32 -7.68
C VAL A 51 17.87 10.99 -8.37
N PRO A 52 18.21 9.71 -8.59
CA PRO A 52 19.40 9.35 -9.35
C PRO A 52 19.40 9.99 -10.73
N GLU A 53 20.60 10.43 -11.19
CA GLU A 53 20.80 11.02 -12.52
C GLU A 53 20.21 10.12 -13.63
N GLY A 54 19.45 10.72 -14.53
CA GLY A 54 18.79 10.02 -15.64
C GLY A 54 17.42 9.40 -15.28
N LEU A 55 16.98 9.49 -14.03
CA LEU A 55 15.67 8.99 -13.60
C LEU A 55 14.66 10.11 -13.31
N GLU A 56 15.03 11.35 -13.57
CA GLU A 56 14.17 12.51 -13.37
C GLU A 56 12.91 12.37 -14.25
N GLY A 57 11.76 12.35 -13.59
CA GLY A 57 10.47 12.26 -14.27
C GLY A 57 10.04 10.85 -14.70
N VAL A 58 10.83 9.80 -14.40
CA VAL A 58 10.41 8.41 -14.64
C VAL A 58 9.16 8.08 -13.82
N TYR A 59 9.13 8.53 -12.58
CA TYR A 59 7.92 8.60 -11.76
C TYR A 59 7.68 10.07 -11.43
N ALA A 60 6.87 10.74 -12.24
CA ALA A 60 6.47 12.12 -11.98
C ALA A 60 5.53 12.17 -10.77
N VAL A 61 6.11 12.06 -9.60
CA VAL A 61 5.38 12.14 -8.33
C VAL A 61 5.17 13.61 -7.99
N ASP A 62 3.92 13.97 -7.76
CA ASP A 62 3.62 15.33 -7.33
C ASP A 62 4.12 15.61 -5.89
N PRO A 63 4.29 16.89 -5.51
CA PRO A 63 4.76 17.25 -4.18
C PRO A 63 3.87 16.70 -3.05
N HIS A 64 2.57 16.57 -3.29
CA HIS A 64 1.62 16.02 -2.31
C HIS A 64 1.93 14.55 -2.00
N THR A 65 2.24 13.75 -3.00
CA THR A 65 2.56 12.33 -2.80
C THR A 65 3.90 12.15 -2.06
N ARG A 66 4.89 13.03 -2.32
CA ARG A 66 6.14 13.06 -1.53
C ARG A 66 5.89 13.43 -0.07
N ASP A 67 4.98 14.38 0.17
CA ASP A 67 4.55 14.75 1.51
C ASP A 67 3.91 13.58 2.26
N ILE A 68 3.08 12.78 1.59
CA ILE A 68 2.49 11.56 2.15
C ILE A 68 3.58 10.59 2.63
N VAL A 69 4.61 10.32 1.84
CA VAL A 69 5.70 9.42 2.24
C VAL A 69 6.40 9.94 3.49
N ARG A 70 6.75 11.21 3.49
CA ARG A 70 7.56 11.81 4.55
C ARG A 70 6.78 12.04 5.83
N ASN A 71 5.57 12.59 5.73
CA ASN A 71 4.82 13.10 6.85
C ASN A 71 3.68 12.18 7.31
N ARG A 72 3.40 11.10 6.55
CA ARG A 72 2.37 10.10 6.90
C ARG A 72 2.95 8.69 7.00
N ILE A 73 3.52 8.14 5.91
CA ILE A 73 3.99 6.76 5.87
C ILE A 73 5.18 6.54 6.82
N ARG A 74 6.17 7.44 6.83
CA ARG A 74 7.31 7.31 7.74
C ARG A 74 6.90 7.26 9.21
N PRO A 75 6.12 8.21 9.75
CA PRO A 75 5.65 8.12 11.14
C PRO A 75 4.82 6.89 11.45
N VAL A 76 4.05 6.38 10.49
CA VAL A 76 3.30 5.11 10.62
C VAL A 76 4.26 3.92 10.73
N LYS A 77 5.28 3.84 9.85
CA LYS A 77 6.33 2.81 9.93
C LYS A 77 7.05 2.85 11.27
N ASP A 78 7.48 4.03 11.72
CA ASP A 78 8.18 4.21 12.98
C ASP A 78 7.31 3.74 14.17
N ALA A 79 6.02 4.06 14.16
CA ALA A 79 5.07 3.63 15.20
C ALA A 79 4.83 2.11 15.19
N ALA A 80 4.66 1.51 14.03
CA ALA A 80 4.52 0.06 13.87
C ALA A 80 5.76 -0.68 14.42
N ARG A 81 6.95 -0.19 14.10
CA ARG A 81 8.21 -0.73 14.59
C ARG A 81 8.34 -0.62 16.10
N ALA A 82 7.97 0.50 16.68
CA ALA A 82 8.07 0.73 18.12
C ALA A 82 7.31 -0.31 18.97
N ILE A 83 6.30 -0.96 18.39
CA ILE A 83 5.51 -2.01 19.04
C ILE A 83 5.78 -3.41 18.46
N GLY A 84 6.79 -3.56 17.62
CA GLY A 84 7.21 -4.86 17.07
C GLY A 84 6.30 -5.45 15.99
N LEU A 85 5.48 -4.64 15.31
CA LEU A 85 4.72 -5.14 14.17
C LEU A 85 5.65 -5.47 13.01
N PRO A 86 5.55 -6.67 12.40
CA PRO A 86 6.29 -7.00 11.20
C PRO A 86 5.92 -6.06 10.05
N THR A 87 6.95 -5.55 9.38
CA THR A 87 6.79 -4.70 8.20
C THR A 87 7.18 -5.48 6.95
N ILE A 88 6.31 -5.40 5.93
CA ILE A 88 6.50 -6.09 4.66
C ILE A 88 6.48 -5.06 3.55
N TYR A 89 7.48 -5.09 2.70
CA TYR A 89 7.61 -4.22 1.54
C TYR A 89 7.32 -4.98 0.26
N LEU A 90 6.51 -4.37 -0.59
CA LEU A 90 6.35 -4.80 -1.98
C LEU A 90 7.16 -3.91 -2.91
N THR A 91 7.83 -4.52 -3.86
CA THR A 91 8.49 -3.82 -4.97
C THR A 91 8.33 -4.60 -6.25
N ASN A 92 8.41 -3.92 -7.38
CA ASN A 92 8.39 -4.57 -8.68
C ASN A 92 9.77 -5.13 -9.07
N TYR A 93 9.79 -6.10 -9.95
CA TYR A 93 11.00 -6.55 -10.62
C TYR A 93 10.64 -7.25 -11.93
N ARG A 94 11.63 -7.40 -12.81
CA ARG A 94 11.48 -8.20 -14.02
C ARG A 94 11.60 -9.68 -13.70
N SER A 95 10.58 -10.45 -14.05
CA SER A 95 10.66 -11.91 -14.09
C SER A 95 11.30 -12.40 -15.39
N PRO A 96 12.09 -13.49 -15.36
CA PRO A 96 12.58 -14.14 -16.57
C PRO A 96 11.50 -14.63 -17.54
N GLY A 97 10.26 -14.85 -17.04
CA GLY A 97 9.13 -15.28 -17.86
C GLY A 97 8.42 -14.18 -18.64
N ILE A 98 8.82 -12.90 -18.48
CA ILE A 98 8.27 -11.80 -19.27
C ILE A 98 9.07 -11.67 -20.57
N ASP A 99 8.44 -11.95 -21.69
CA ASP A 99 9.01 -11.84 -23.04
C ASP A 99 8.43 -10.65 -23.83
N GLU A 100 8.92 -10.45 -25.05
CA GLU A 100 8.47 -9.36 -25.91
C GLU A 100 7.00 -9.45 -26.29
N GLY A 101 6.41 -10.63 -26.33
CA GLY A 101 5.01 -10.88 -26.64
C GLY A 101 4.07 -10.68 -25.45
N ASN A 102 4.58 -10.44 -24.25
CA ASN A 102 3.79 -10.33 -23.05
C ASN A 102 2.83 -9.14 -23.11
N VAL A 103 1.53 -9.44 -22.88
CA VAL A 103 0.46 -8.42 -22.95
C VAL A 103 0.65 -7.32 -21.93
N TRP A 104 1.10 -7.66 -20.73
CA TRP A 104 1.35 -6.68 -19.67
C TRP A 104 2.51 -5.73 -20.01
N ARG A 105 3.60 -6.23 -20.61
CA ARG A 105 4.67 -5.38 -21.14
C ARG A 105 4.13 -4.38 -22.15
N ASN A 106 3.36 -4.86 -23.12
CA ASN A 106 2.80 -4.01 -24.18
C ASN A 106 1.85 -2.95 -23.61
N LEU A 107 1.06 -3.31 -22.59
CA LEU A 107 0.21 -2.37 -21.88
C LEU A 107 1.04 -1.33 -21.14
N SER A 108 2.06 -1.75 -20.39
CA SER A 108 2.93 -0.86 -19.63
C SER A 108 3.63 0.17 -20.54
N LEU A 109 4.22 -0.28 -21.63
CA LEU A 109 4.84 0.61 -22.63
C LEU A 109 3.88 1.66 -23.18
N ARG A 110 2.63 1.27 -23.42
CA ARG A 110 1.61 2.19 -23.93
C ARG A 110 1.21 3.25 -22.91
N VAL A 111 1.04 2.84 -21.64
CA VAL A 111 0.45 3.68 -20.60
C VAL A 111 1.51 4.53 -19.88
N THR A 112 2.67 3.95 -19.58
CA THR A 112 3.69 4.57 -18.73
C THR A 112 4.98 4.90 -19.45
N LYS A 113 5.20 4.36 -20.66
CA LYS A 113 6.48 4.37 -21.38
C LYS A 113 7.59 3.57 -20.69
N VAL A 114 7.30 2.86 -19.63
CA VAL A 114 8.26 1.98 -18.94
C VAL A 114 8.34 0.64 -19.66
N ASP A 115 9.51 0.24 -20.08
CA ASP A 115 9.76 -1.11 -20.61
C ASP A 115 10.18 -2.05 -19.47
N VAL A 116 9.23 -2.85 -19.01
CA VAL A 116 9.47 -3.80 -17.91
C VAL A 116 10.56 -4.84 -18.21
N LEU A 117 10.96 -5.03 -19.47
CA LEU A 117 12.09 -5.90 -19.83
C LEU A 117 13.45 -5.27 -19.57
N THR A 118 13.54 -3.96 -19.68
CA THR A 118 14.79 -3.22 -19.55
C THR A 118 14.84 -2.39 -18.27
N ASP A 119 13.78 -1.63 -18.01
CA ASP A 119 13.77 -0.65 -16.94
C ASP A 119 13.58 -1.30 -15.54
N TRP A 120 12.91 -2.47 -15.50
CA TRP A 120 12.68 -3.22 -14.25
C TRP A 120 13.63 -4.41 -14.08
N LYS A 121 14.68 -4.48 -14.88
CA LYS A 121 15.72 -5.50 -14.72
C LYS A 121 16.53 -5.19 -13.46
N ALA A 122 16.48 -6.08 -12.48
CA ALA A 122 17.26 -5.92 -11.25
C ALA A 122 18.75 -6.25 -11.44
N PRO A 123 19.69 -5.53 -10.78
CA PRO A 123 19.39 -4.36 -9.95
C PRO A 123 19.08 -3.13 -10.81
N THR A 124 18.10 -2.34 -10.38
CA THR A 124 17.79 -1.07 -11.03
C THR A 124 17.45 0.00 -9.99
N PRO A 125 18.04 1.20 -10.07
CA PRO A 125 17.74 2.31 -9.15
C PRO A 125 16.26 2.72 -9.15
N ILE A 126 15.51 2.48 -10.24
CA ILE A 126 14.08 2.78 -10.35
C ILE A 126 13.26 2.07 -9.28
N LEU A 127 13.63 0.83 -8.94
CA LEU A 127 12.88 -0.04 -8.04
C LEU A 127 13.44 -0.10 -6.62
N GLU A 128 14.48 0.68 -6.33
CA GLU A 128 14.98 0.81 -4.96
C GLU A 128 13.96 1.51 -4.08
N HIS A 129 13.83 1.04 -2.86
CA HIS A 129 12.94 1.65 -1.88
C HIS A 129 13.39 3.07 -1.53
N SER A 130 12.42 3.94 -1.25
CA SER A 130 12.69 5.29 -0.78
C SER A 130 13.58 5.28 0.48
N LYS A 131 14.62 6.10 0.50
CA LYS A 131 15.50 6.28 1.67
C LYS A 131 14.76 6.84 2.87
N VAL A 132 13.65 7.54 2.64
CA VAL A 132 12.80 8.11 3.70
C VAL A 132 12.17 7.02 4.56
N ILE A 133 11.88 5.86 3.95
CA ILE A 133 11.29 4.69 4.61
C ILE A 133 12.09 3.43 4.31
N ALA A 134 13.40 3.54 4.21
CA ALA A 134 14.26 2.40 3.88
C ALA A 134 13.92 1.18 4.74
N PRO A 135 13.86 -0.03 4.17
CA PRO A 135 13.67 -1.24 4.94
C PRO A 135 14.90 -1.50 5.83
N ASP A 136 14.65 -2.13 6.97
CA ASP A 136 15.69 -2.63 7.87
C ASP A 136 15.92 -4.13 7.67
N GLU A 137 16.95 -4.68 8.29
CA GLU A 137 17.34 -6.10 8.14
C GLU A 137 16.22 -7.10 8.52
N GLU A 138 15.35 -6.71 9.44
CA GLU A 138 14.25 -7.54 9.92
C GLU A 138 12.99 -7.49 9.03
N ASP A 139 12.92 -6.51 8.13
CA ASP A 139 11.77 -6.30 7.26
C ASP A 139 11.71 -7.36 6.15
N VAL A 140 10.50 -7.72 5.75
CA VAL A 140 10.26 -8.72 4.70
C VAL A 140 10.15 -8.01 3.36
N LEU A 141 11.02 -8.37 2.41
CA LEU A 141 11.02 -7.80 1.06
C LEU A 141 10.42 -8.80 0.08
N ILE A 142 9.28 -8.44 -0.51
CA ILE A 142 8.58 -9.25 -1.51
C ILE A 142 8.68 -8.56 -2.87
N ARG A 143 9.13 -9.29 -3.87
CA ARG A 143 9.22 -8.82 -5.25
C ARG A 143 8.07 -9.37 -6.08
N LYS A 144 7.39 -8.49 -6.78
CA LYS A 144 6.27 -8.82 -7.66
C LYS A 144 6.52 -8.33 -9.08
N GLN A 145 5.95 -9.00 -10.06
CA GLN A 145 6.06 -8.59 -11.46
C GLN A 145 4.75 -8.00 -12.01
N TYR A 146 3.64 -8.22 -11.34
CA TYR A 146 2.32 -7.68 -11.71
C TYR A 146 1.81 -6.71 -10.65
N TYR A 147 0.60 -6.21 -10.79
CA TYR A 147 0.04 -5.24 -9.86
C TYR A 147 -0.18 -5.82 -8.46
N SER A 148 -0.74 -7.02 -8.36
CA SER A 148 -0.98 -7.65 -7.05
C SER A 148 0.30 -8.17 -6.42
N GLY A 149 0.48 -7.85 -5.13
CA GLY A 149 1.53 -8.43 -4.29
C GLY A 149 1.38 -9.93 -4.03
N PHE A 150 0.18 -10.49 -4.29
CA PHE A 150 -0.09 -11.92 -4.09
C PHE A 150 0.07 -12.77 -5.36
N HIS A 151 0.07 -12.12 -6.53
CA HIS A 151 0.13 -12.86 -7.79
C HIS A 151 1.54 -13.35 -8.08
N GLU A 152 1.73 -14.67 -8.10
CA GLU A 152 3.02 -15.33 -8.36
C GLU A 152 4.17 -14.86 -7.46
N THR A 153 3.87 -14.65 -6.16
CA THR A 153 4.86 -14.25 -5.17
C THR A 153 4.78 -15.11 -3.92
N GLU A 154 5.76 -14.97 -3.05
CA GLU A 154 5.79 -15.61 -1.74
C GLU A 154 5.01 -14.86 -0.64
N LEU A 155 4.29 -13.78 -0.94
CA LEU A 155 3.63 -12.93 0.06
C LEU A 155 2.65 -13.71 0.94
N ASP A 156 1.77 -14.52 0.34
CA ASP A 156 0.79 -15.31 1.10
C ASP A 156 1.46 -16.30 2.05
N SER A 157 2.49 -16.98 1.59
CA SER A 157 3.28 -17.91 2.41
C SER A 157 4.02 -17.18 3.54
N ALA A 158 4.62 -16.02 3.25
CA ALA A 158 5.32 -15.21 4.24
C ALA A 158 4.40 -14.72 5.36
N LEU A 159 3.18 -14.31 5.01
CA LEU A 159 2.14 -13.88 5.96
C LEU A 159 1.62 -15.05 6.81
N ARG A 160 1.24 -16.16 6.16
CA ARG A 160 0.69 -17.34 6.86
C ARG A 160 1.69 -17.98 7.81
N ASN A 161 2.96 -18.07 7.41
CA ASN A 161 4.04 -18.61 8.26
C ASN A 161 4.26 -17.77 9.54
N ARG A 162 3.87 -16.51 9.52
CA ARG A 162 3.91 -15.61 10.67
C ARG A 162 2.57 -15.53 11.42
N GLY A 163 1.56 -16.27 11.00
CA GLY A 163 0.23 -16.22 11.62
C GLY A 163 -0.56 -14.96 11.33
N ILE A 164 -0.12 -14.12 10.36
CA ILE A 164 -0.75 -12.85 10.04
C ILE A 164 -2.15 -13.06 9.46
N ARG A 165 -3.10 -12.29 9.96
CA ARG A 165 -4.51 -12.26 9.52
C ARG A 165 -5.01 -10.86 9.21
N ASN A 166 -4.35 -9.82 9.75
CA ASN A 166 -4.71 -8.43 9.57
C ASN A 166 -3.58 -7.69 8.86
N LEU A 167 -3.93 -6.90 7.84
CA LEU A 167 -3.01 -6.07 7.10
C LEU A 167 -3.38 -4.61 7.26
N VAL A 168 -2.50 -3.82 7.85
CA VAL A 168 -2.54 -2.37 7.77
C VAL A 168 -1.73 -1.97 6.55
N VAL A 169 -2.34 -1.26 5.59
CA VAL A 169 -1.77 -1.06 4.25
C VAL A 169 -1.57 0.41 3.95
N VAL A 170 -0.38 0.74 3.45
CA VAL A 170 0.03 2.08 3.00
C VAL A 170 0.79 2.00 1.68
N GLY A 171 0.95 3.12 0.99
CA GLY A 171 1.75 3.19 -0.24
C GLY A 171 0.92 3.42 -1.50
N PHE A 172 1.40 2.96 -2.64
CA PHE A 172 0.92 3.38 -3.96
C PHE A 172 0.72 2.20 -4.91
N ASP A 173 0.01 2.31 -5.94
CA ASP A 173 -1.07 3.24 -6.31
C ASP A 173 -2.41 2.69 -5.81
N SER A 174 -3.28 3.54 -5.25
CA SER A 174 -4.55 3.10 -4.65
C SER A 174 -5.50 2.42 -5.64
N ARG A 175 -5.38 2.68 -6.95
CA ARG A 175 -6.15 2.03 -8.02
C ARG A 175 -5.45 0.85 -8.66
N LEU A 176 -4.12 0.75 -8.55
CA LEU A 176 -3.30 -0.24 -9.24
C LEU A 176 -2.69 -1.23 -8.23
N CYS A 177 -1.41 -1.06 -7.90
CA CYS A 177 -0.69 -2.05 -7.11
C CYS A 177 -1.29 -2.24 -5.72
N LEU A 178 -1.55 -1.16 -4.99
CA LEU A 178 -2.19 -1.25 -3.69
C LEU A 178 -3.63 -1.77 -3.83
N GLY A 179 -4.43 -1.16 -4.72
CA GLY A 179 -5.83 -1.54 -4.92
C GLY A 179 -6.01 -3.01 -5.28
N THR A 180 -5.21 -3.52 -6.22
CA THR A 180 -5.25 -4.94 -6.62
C THR A 180 -4.77 -5.85 -5.49
N THR A 181 -3.73 -5.45 -4.76
CA THR A 181 -3.20 -6.24 -3.64
C THR A 181 -4.24 -6.39 -2.52
N VAL A 182 -4.96 -5.33 -2.16
CA VAL A 182 -5.97 -5.42 -1.08
C VAL A 182 -7.21 -6.22 -1.47
N VAL A 183 -7.59 -6.21 -2.75
CA VAL A 183 -8.64 -7.10 -3.27
C VAL A 183 -8.21 -8.56 -3.18
N ASP A 184 -6.99 -8.86 -3.58
CA ASP A 184 -6.42 -10.22 -3.48
C ASP A 184 -6.23 -10.67 -2.01
N ALA A 185 -5.93 -9.75 -1.10
CA ALA A 185 -5.88 -10.01 0.34
C ALA A 185 -7.25 -10.45 0.88
N LEU A 186 -8.32 -9.71 0.51
CA LEU A 186 -9.69 -10.08 0.86
C LEU A 186 -10.03 -11.50 0.40
N TYR A 187 -9.72 -11.87 -0.86
CA TYR A 187 -10.02 -13.20 -1.40
C TYR A 187 -9.21 -14.32 -0.72
N ARG A 188 -8.14 -13.98 -0.01
CA ARG A 188 -7.33 -14.89 0.82
C ARG A 188 -7.69 -14.85 2.30
N ASN A 189 -8.78 -14.16 2.64
CA ASN A 189 -9.31 -14.05 4.00
C ASN A 189 -8.41 -13.27 4.97
N TYR A 190 -7.69 -12.26 4.47
CA TYR A 190 -7.05 -11.26 5.32
C TYR A 190 -8.02 -10.11 5.60
N ARG A 191 -8.05 -9.64 6.85
CA ARG A 191 -8.70 -8.37 7.17
C ARG A 191 -7.81 -7.23 6.71
N VAL A 192 -8.37 -6.30 5.94
CA VAL A 192 -7.65 -5.17 5.36
C VAL A 192 -8.07 -3.87 6.02
N VAL A 193 -7.09 -3.08 6.44
CA VAL A 193 -7.26 -1.70 6.92
C VAL A 193 -6.30 -0.79 6.14
N VAL A 194 -6.81 0.01 5.22
CA VAL A 194 -5.99 0.95 4.45
C VAL A 194 -5.94 2.28 5.20
N LEU A 195 -4.74 2.81 5.44
CA LEU A 195 -4.58 4.16 5.96
C LEU A 195 -4.82 5.17 4.84
N ARG A 196 -6.02 5.74 4.78
CA ARG A 196 -6.54 6.51 3.64
C ARG A 196 -5.76 7.79 3.32
N ASP A 197 -5.04 8.33 4.27
CA ASP A 197 -4.15 9.49 4.13
C ASP A 197 -2.66 9.10 3.91
N CYS A 198 -2.41 7.79 3.78
CA CYS A 198 -1.12 7.21 3.41
C CYS A 198 -1.12 6.59 2.01
N VAL A 199 -2.09 6.96 1.18
CA VAL A 199 -2.25 6.42 -0.18
C VAL A 199 -2.58 7.53 -1.17
N SER A 200 -2.21 7.33 -2.43
CA SER A 200 -2.55 8.23 -3.54
C SER A 200 -2.62 7.44 -4.85
N THR A 201 -3.07 8.11 -5.90
CA THR A 201 -3.04 7.61 -7.28
C THR A 201 -2.77 8.73 -8.26
N PHE A 202 -2.42 8.38 -9.49
CA PHE A 202 -2.38 9.33 -10.59
C PHE A 202 -3.79 9.80 -10.93
N GLU A 203 -4.01 11.10 -10.84
CA GLU A 203 -5.25 11.71 -11.28
C GLU A 203 -5.23 11.93 -12.80
N PHE A 204 -6.33 11.60 -13.46
CA PHE A 204 -6.54 11.98 -14.85
C PHE A 204 -6.78 13.50 -14.96
N PRO A 205 -6.59 14.13 -16.14
CA PRO A 205 -6.94 15.54 -16.31
C PRO A 205 -8.35 15.86 -15.81
N GLU A 206 -9.31 14.97 -16.03
CA GLU A 206 -10.72 15.11 -15.69
C GLU A 206 -11.02 14.92 -14.20
N THR A 207 -10.14 14.25 -13.46
CA THR A 207 -10.33 13.93 -12.03
C THR A 207 -9.42 14.74 -11.12
N ARG A 208 -8.45 15.46 -11.69
CA ARG A 208 -7.40 16.17 -10.92
C ARG A 208 -7.98 17.22 -9.99
N GLU A 209 -8.94 17.99 -10.46
CA GLU A 209 -9.69 18.92 -9.60
C GLU A 209 -10.56 18.10 -8.64
N GLY A 210 -10.20 18.11 -7.35
CA GLY A 210 -10.89 17.36 -6.30
C GLY A 210 -10.36 15.98 -6.00
N GLY A 211 -9.34 15.46 -6.74
CA GLY A 211 -8.72 14.16 -6.44
C GLY A 211 -9.68 12.97 -6.58
N TRP A 212 -10.57 13.01 -7.58
CA TRP A 212 -11.67 12.07 -7.71
C TRP A 212 -11.24 10.62 -7.96
N ALA A 213 -10.11 10.40 -8.64
CA ALA A 213 -9.66 9.03 -8.87
C ALA A 213 -9.23 8.35 -7.57
N ASN A 214 -8.45 9.05 -6.72
CA ASN A 214 -8.10 8.54 -5.40
C ASN A 214 -9.31 8.44 -4.48
N PHE A 215 -10.20 9.43 -4.50
CA PHE A 215 -11.45 9.39 -3.74
C PHE A 215 -12.28 8.14 -4.05
N ILE A 216 -12.47 7.83 -5.33
CA ILE A 216 -13.24 6.65 -5.75
C ILE A 216 -12.53 5.36 -5.36
N ALA A 217 -11.19 5.29 -5.48
CA ALA A 217 -10.43 4.12 -5.04
C ALA A 217 -10.61 3.84 -3.54
N ILE A 218 -10.49 4.86 -2.70
CA ILE A 218 -10.74 4.74 -1.26
C ILE A 218 -12.19 4.31 -1.00
N ARG A 219 -13.15 4.92 -1.68
CA ARG A 219 -14.57 4.55 -1.56
C ARG A 219 -14.82 3.09 -1.93
N GLN A 220 -14.19 2.61 -3.00
CA GLN A 220 -14.30 1.21 -3.42
C GLN A 220 -13.74 0.26 -2.35
N ILE A 221 -12.63 0.63 -1.71
CA ILE A 221 -12.08 -0.14 -0.60
C ILE A 221 -13.08 -0.21 0.55
N GLU A 222 -13.66 0.92 0.97
CA GLU A 222 -14.64 1.02 2.07
C GLU A 222 -15.94 0.27 1.79
N CYS A 223 -16.33 0.15 0.51
CA CYS A 223 -17.56 -0.56 0.13
C CYS A 223 -17.36 -2.07 0.01
N ASN A 224 -16.23 -2.53 -0.52
CA ASN A 224 -16.13 -3.87 -1.10
C ASN A 224 -14.93 -4.68 -0.63
N VAL A 225 -13.96 -4.07 0.07
CA VAL A 225 -12.69 -4.74 0.39
C VAL A 225 -12.46 -4.84 1.89
N GLY A 226 -12.60 -3.74 2.62
CA GLY A 226 -12.27 -3.71 4.03
C GLY A 226 -12.53 -2.34 4.65
N TYR A 227 -11.69 -1.98 5.59
CA TYR A 227 -11.81 -0.73 6.32
C TYR A 227 -10.77 0.27 5.85
N THR A 228 -11.03 1.55 6.13
CA THR A 228 -9.99 2.58 6.14
C THR A 228 -9.87 3.18 7.52
N SER A 229 -8.66 3.64 7.87
CA SER A 229 -8.40 4.44 9.07
C SER A 229 -7.51 5.63 8.71
N ALA A 230 -7.17 6.49 9.66
CA ALA A 230 -6.19 7.55 9.45
C ALA A 230 -4.83 7.18 10.05
N ALA A 231 -3.76 7.77 9.53
CA ALA A 231 -2.40 7.59 10.05
C ALA A 231 -2.29 7.97 11.53
N ASP A 232 -2.95 9.06 11.93
CA ASP A 232 -2.90 9.54 13.31
C ASP A 232 -3.66 8.60 14.27
N ASP A 233 -4.78 8.01 13.84
CA ASP A 233 -5.51 7.00 14.62
C ASP A 233 -4.65 5.74 14.84
N PHE A 234 -3.99 5.26 13.79
CA PHE A 234 -3.07 4.12 13.89
C PHE A 234 -1.90 4.41 14.82
N ARG A 235 -1.28 5.57 14.69
CA ARG A 235 -0.16 6.00 15.56
C ARG A 235 -0.59 6.13 17.03
N ALA A 236 -1.77 6.67 17.28
CA ALA A 236 -2.34 6.74 18.63
C ALA A 236 -2.59 5.36 19.22
N ALA A 237 -3.11 4.42 18.41
CA ALA A 237 -3.29 3.03 18.81
C ALA A 237 -1.95 2.35 19.14
N CYS A 238 -0.90 2.58 18.34
CA CYS A 238 0.45 2.08 18.63
C CYS A 238 1.01 2.65 19.95
N ALA A 239 0.86 3.95 20.18
CA ALA A 239 1.35 4.61 21.40
C ALA A 239 0.62 4.06 22.65
N ALA A 240 -0.65 3.78 22.56
CA ALA A 240 -1.43 3.20 23.67
C ALA A 240 -0.96 1.79 24.07
N VAL A 241 -0.47 1.00 23.10
CA VAL A 241 0.12 -0.33 23.35
C VAL A 241 1.49 -0.23 24.03
N GLY A 242 2.33 0.70 23.60
CA GLY A 242 3.71 0.87 24.11
C GLY A 242 3.78 1.42 25.54
N THR A 243 2.66 1.81 26.13
CA THR A 243 2.57 2.35 27.51
C THR A 243 2.15 1.32 28.57
N VAL A 244 1.96 0.07 28.19
CA VAL A 244 1.67 -1.08 29.06
C VAL A 244 2.93 -1.95 29.23
#